data_e81aa3faac84404f75d96dec92373774
#
_entry.id   e81aa3faac84404f75d96dec92373774
#
_cell.length_a   1.000
_cell.length_b   1.000
_cell.length_c   1.000
_cell.angle_alpha   90.00
_cell.angle_beta   90.00
_cell.angle_gamma   90.00
#
_symmetry.space_group_name_H-M   'P 1'
#
loop_
_entity.id
_entity.type
_entity.pdbx_description
1 polymer ?
#
loop_
_entity_poly.entity_id
_entity_poly.type
_entity_poly.pdbx_seq_one_letter_code
_entity_poly.pdbx_strand_id
1 'polypeptide(L)'
;MALQAKIVGREALSRRLAQLAPNVEKYAADAKYEIAQEAAERMRDAAPRGATLEYAESIDGDFLRNRPGAHALNGANGTKDPSAAGIFAMFIWRFLEFGTSGHPIKPKLAKMLAFTGKDGEQVFAKGVKHPGSRAHPHLFPIWRALKPQARRKLLAAVNRGVREAMKK
;
A
#
# COMPACT_ATOMS: atom_id res chain seq x y z
N MET A 1 -21.33 -21.70 46.46
CA MET A 1 -20.00 -21.05 46.69
C MET A 1 -19.31 -20.90 45.35
N ALA A 2 -19.03 -19.67 44.92
CA ALA A 2 -18.29 -19.43 43.68
C ALA A 2 -16.78 -19.56 43.94
N LEU A 3 -16.11 -20.45 43.25
CA LEU A 3 -14.66 -20.61 43.29
C LEU A 3 -14.00 -19.38 42.62
N GLN A 4 -13.40 -18.49 43.41
CA GLN A 4 -12.58 -17.39 42.91
C GLN A 4 -11.15 -17.90 42.71
N ALA A 5 -10.75 -18.17 41.47
CA ALA A 5 -9.38 -18.46 41.12
C ALA A 5 -8.55 -17.19 41.18
N LYS A 6 -7.60 -17.07 42.16
CA LYS A 6 -6.63 -15.98 42.23
C LYS A 6 -5.37 -16.35 41.46
N ILE A 7 -5.16 -15.70 40.32
CA ILE A 7 -3.91 -15.89 39.55
C ILE A 7 -2.82 -15.03 40.16
N VAL A 8 -1.84 -15.67 40.81
CA VAL A 8 -0.66 -15.03 41.42
C VAL A 8 0.32 -14.66 40.30
N GLY A 9 0.91 -13.46 40.36
CA GLY A 9 1.92 -13.01 39.37
C GLY A 9 1.37 -12.24 38.16
N ARG A 10 0.05 -12.11 38.00
CA ARG A 10 -0.57 -11.36 36.91
C ARG A 10 -0.06 -9.92 36.79
N GLU A 11 0.08 -9.23 37.93
CA GLU A 11 0.53 -7.82 37.93
C GLU A 11 2.02 -7.68 37.55
N ALA A 12 2.85 -8.63 37.99
CA ALA A 12 4.26 -8.67 37.59
C ALA A 12 4.40 -8.95 36.10
N LEU A 13 3.62 -9.86 35.55
CA LEU A 13 3.57 -10.15 34.12
C LEU A 13 3.06 -8.94 33.33
N SER A 14 1.99 -8.29 33.78
CA SER A 14 1.44 -7.10 33.12
C SER A 14 2.44 -5.95 33.10
N ARG A 15 3.20 -5.72 34.17
CA ARG A 15 4.27 -4.71 34.22
C ARG A 15 5.39 -5.02 33.22
N ARG A 16 5.83 -6.28 33.16
CA ARG A 16 6.84 -6.71 32.15
C ARG A 16 6.34 -6.55 30.73
N LEU A 17 5.11 -6.92 30.45
CA LEU A 17 4.49 -6.73 29.12
C LEU A 17 4.39 -5.24 28.76
N ALA A 18 4.03 -4.37 29.70
CA ALA A 18 3.98 -2.92 29.47
C ALA A 18 5.38 -2.32 29.20
N GLN A 19 6.44 -2.87 29.78
CA GLN A 19 7.82 -2.47 29.51
C GLN A 19 8.35 -2.99 28.17
N LEU A 20 7.86 -4.15 27.72
CA LEU A 20 8.21 -4.74 26.43
C LEU A 20 7.59 -3.97 25.25
N ALA A 21 6.34 -3.51 25.41
CA ALA A 21 5.55 -2.93 24.34
C ALA A 21 6.25 -1.77 23.60
N PRO A 22 6.82 -0.73 24.25
CA PRO A 22 7.42 0.39 23.56
C PRO A 22 8.58 0.03 22.65
N ASN A 23 9.46 -0.90 23.10
CA ASN A 23 10.59 -1.33 22.27
C ASN A 23 10.13 -2.18 21.08
N VAL A 24 9.17 -3.09 21.32
CA VAL A 24 8.60 -3.92 20.25
C VAL A 24 7.89 -3.05 19.22
N GLU A 25 7.08 -2.08 19.67
CA GLU A 25 6.38 -1.14 18.78
C GLU A 25 7.34 -0.32 17.93
N LYS A 26 8.41 0.21 18.54
CA LYS A 26 9.43 0.98 17.82
C LYS A 26 10.05 0.17 16.70
N TYR A 27 10.63 -1.01 17.01
CA TYR A 27 11.29 -1.83 16.00
C TYR A 27 10.30 -2.36 14.95
N ALA A 28 9.07 -2.68 15.34
CA ALA A 28 8.05 -3.10 14.41
C ALA A 28 7.62 -1.95 13.47
N ALA A 29 7.51 -0.72 13.97
CA ALA A 29 7.20 0.47 13.18
C ALA A 29 8.29 0.74 12.14
N ASP A 30 9.56 0.75 12.58
CA ASP A 30 10.71 0.95 11.69
C ASP A 30 10.72 -0.12 10.58
N ALA A 31 10.54 -1.39 10.94
CA ALA A 31 10.50 -2.49 9.98
C ALA A 31 9.33 -2.39 9.00
N LYS A 32 8.13 -1.98 9.45
CA LYS A 32 6.96 -1.77 8.59
C LYS A 32 7.22 -0.67 7.56
N TYR A 33 7.82 0.44 8.02
CA TYR A 33 8.19 1.54 7.15
C TYR A 33 9.20 1.12 6.09
N GLU A 34 10.30 0.49 6.50
CA GLU A 34 11.32 -0.01 5.56
C GLU A 34 10.76 -1.02 4.56
N ILE A 35 9.84 -1.91 4.98
CA ILE A 35 9.18 -2.86 4.08
C ILE A 35 8.30 -2.12 3.07
N ALA A 36 7.57 -1.09 3.50
CA ALA A 36 6.73 -0.30 2.61
C ALA A 36 7.56 0.46 1.58
N GLN A 37 8.67 1.06 2.01
CA GLN A 37 9.63 1.75 1.12
C GLN A 37 10.26 0.79 0.11
N GLU A 38 10.80 -0.34 0.57
CA GLU A 38 11.39 -1.36 -0.31
C GLU A 38 10.39 -1.90 -1.33
N ALA A 39 9.15 -2.12 -0.90
CA ALA A 39 8.10 -2.58 -1.81
C ALA A 39 7.73 -1.49 -2.83
N ALA A 40 7.59 -0.25 -2.41
CA ALA A 40 7.29 0.87 -3.29
C ALA A 40 8.40 1.11 -4.33
N GLU A 41 9.67 1.04 -3.93
CA GLU A 41 10.82 1.16 -4.83
C GLU A 41 10.78 0.09 -5.92
N ARG A 42 10.65 -1.19 -5.55
CA ARG A 42 10.56 -2.29 -6.51
C ARG A 42 9.34 -2.19 -7.44
N MET A 43 8.21 -1.71 -6.93
CA MET A 43 7.00 -1.49 -7.72
C MET A 43 7.17 -0.31 -8.69
N ARG A 44 7.84 0.75 -8.26
CA ARG A 44 8.18 1.91 -9.09
C ARG A 44 9.08 1.51 -10.27
N ASP A 45 10.10 0.68 -10.01
CA ASP A 45 11.01 0.20 -11.04
C ASP A 45 10.33 -0.64 -12.10
N ALA A 46 9.32 -1.42 -11.71
CA ALA A 46 8.54 -2.28 -12.61
C ALA A 46 7.31 -1.59 -13.20
N ALA A 47 7.00 -0.38 -12.76
CA ALA A 47 5.82 0.35 -13.22
C ALA A 47 5.90 0.69 -14.71
N PRO A 48 4.79 0.65 -15.45
CA PRO A 48 4.74 1.13 -16.82
C PRO A 48 5.16 2.59 -16.89
N ARG A 49 6.12 2.89 -17.76
CA ARG A 49 6.61 4.24 -17.97
C ARG A 49 5.85 4.90 -19.11
N GLY A 50 5.06 5.93 -18.81
CA GLY A 50 4.47 6.82 -19.79
C GLY A 50 5.43 7.94 -20.19
N ALA A 51 4.95 8.89 -20.96
CA ALA A 51 5.73 10.04 -21.39
C ALA A 51 6.20 10.95 -20.23
N THR A 52 5.40 11.03 -19.15
CA THR A 52 5.63 11.94 -18.02
C THR A 52 6.24 11.28 -16.78
N LEU A 53 6.34 9.97 -16.73
CA LEU A 53 6.78 9.19 -15.55
C LEU A 53 5.96 9.40 -14.26
N GLU A 54 5.00 10.33 -14.25
CA GLU A 54 4.22 10.76 -13.07
C GLU A 54 3.61 9.58 -12.30
N TYR A 55 3.13 8.56 -13.02
CA TYR A 55 2.58 7.38 -12.36
C TYR A 55 3.64 6.61 -11.58
N ALA A 56 4.77 6.32 -12.20
CA ALA A 56 5.84 5.57 -11.54
C ALA A 56 6.36 6.33 -10.31
N GLU A 57 6.56 7.64 -10.43
CA GLU A 57 7.00 8.51 -9.35
C GLU A 57 5.97 8.64 -8.22
N SER A 58 4.69 8.46 -8.52
CA SER A 58 3.61 8.49 -7.53
C SER A 58 3.59 7.28 -6.60
N ILE A 59 4.30 6.21 -6.94
CA ILE A 59 4.35 5.00 -6.12
C ILE A 59 5.29 5.24 -4.95
N ASP A 60 4.74 5.23 -3.73
CA ASP A 60 5.50 5.53 -2.51
C ASP A 60 5.02 4.69 -1.33
N GLY A 61 5.94 4.40 -0.41
CA GLY A 61 5.67 3.69 0.83
C GLY A 61 5.74 4.66 2.02
N ASP A 62 4.68 4.71 2.84
CA ASP A 62 4.66 5.62 3.98
C ASP A 62 3.76 5.09 5.10
N PHE A 63 3.85 5.71 6.28
CA PHE A 63 2.86 5.49 7.33
C PHE A 63 1.50 6.04 6.92
N LEU A 64 0.43 5.30 7.26
CA LEU A 64 -0.93 5.75 6.97
C LEU A 64 -1.27 7.08 7.65
N ARG A 65 -0.73 7.32 8.84
CA ARG A 65 -0.92 8.58 9.60
C ARG A 65 -0.40 9.82 8.86
N ASN A 66 0.61 9.66 8.01
CA ASN A 66 1.20 10.76 7.25
C ASN A 66 0.37 11.11 6.01
N ARG A 67 -0.58 10.24 5.63
CA ARG A 67 -1.40 10.38 4.41
C ARG A 67 -2.89 10.26 4.72
N PRO A 68 -3.45 11.17 5.53
CA PRO A 68 -4.87 11.13 5.88
C PRO A 68 -5.73 11.28 4.61
N GLY A 69 -6.74 10.43 4.48
CA GLY A 69 -7.63 10.41 3.31
C GLY A 69 -7.10 9.69 2.06
N ALA A 70 -5.81 9.34 2.01
CA ALA A 70 -5.28 8.51 0.94
C ALA A 70 -5.59 7.03 1.16
N HIS A 71 -5.84 6.29 0.08
CA HIS A 71 -6.09 4.86 0.14
C HIS A 71 -4.81 4.08 -0.16
N ALA A 72 -4.30 3.35 0.82
CA ALA A 72 -3.18 2.45 0.63
C ALA A 72 -3.58 1.23 -0.24
N LEU A 73 -2.70 0.81 -1.12
CA LEU A 73 -2.91 -0.32 -2.05
C LEU A 73 -3.13 -1.66 -1.32
N ASN A 74 -2.54 -1.80 -0.14
CA ASN A 74 -2.65 -3.00 0.69
C ASN A 74 -3.93 -3.11 1.52
N GLY A 75 -4.88 -2.19 1.35
CA GLY A 75 -6.16 -2.21 2.05
C GLY A 75 -6.09 -1.91 3.55
N ALA A 76 -4.98 -1.35 4.04
CA ALA A 76 -4.77 -1.09 5.47
C ALA A 76 -5.56 0.11 6.05
N ASN A 77 -6.44 0.72 5.27
CA ASN A 77 -7.11 1.99 5.61
C ASN A 77 -8.06 1.92 6.84
N GLY A 78 -8.40 0.75 7.33
CA GLY A 78 -9.27 0.58 8.50
C GLY A 78 -8.54 0.11 9.77
N THR A 79 -7.21 0.09 9.75
CA THR A 79 -6.43 -0.41 10.89
C THR A 79 -6.41 0.59 12.06
N LYS A 80 -6.45 0.05 13.28
CA LYS A 80 -6.22 0.82 14.52
C LYS A 80 -4.74 0.91 14.89
N ASP A 81 -3.84 0.30 14.12
CA ASP A 81 -2.41 0.31 14.36
C ASP A 81 -1.81 1.69 14.01
N PRO A 82 -1.30 2.48 14.99
CA PRO A 82 -0.77 3.81 14.75
C PRO A 82 0.52 3.81 13.92
N SER A 83 1.19 2.67 13.85
CA SER A 83 2.41 2.46 13.06
C SER A 83 2.18 1.69 11.77
N ALA A 84 0.92 1.58 11.33
CA ALA A 84 0.62 0.94 10.06
C ALA A 84 1.26 1.71 8.91
N ALA A 85 1.95 0.98 8.03
CA ALA A 85 2.53 1.49 6.81
C ALA A 85 1.81 0.88 5.60
N GLY A 86 1.76 1.64 4.52
CA GLY A 86 1.11 1.24 3.28
C GLY A 86 1.89 1.71 2.05
N ILE A 87 1.47 1.21 0.91
CA ILE A 87 1.97 1.63 -0.40
C ILE A 87 0.87 2.46 -1.03
N PHE A 88 1.23 3.61 -1.55
CA PHE A 88 0.34 4.58 -2.19
C PHE A 88 0.74 4.72 -3.65
N ALA A 89 -0.22 4.98 -4.50
CA ALA A 89 -0.02 5.30 -5.90
C ALA A 89 -1.19 6.13 -6.43
N MET A 90 -0.99 6.84 -7.52
CA MET A 90 -2.02 7.56 -8.23
C MET A 90 -3.20 6.63 -8.59
N PHE A 91 -4.42 7.12 -8.57
CA PHE A 91 -5.67 6.35 -8.74
C PHE A 91 -5.72 5.45 -9.99
N ILE A 92 -4.93 5.76 -11.01
CA ILE A 92 -4.88 4.99 -12.26
C ILE A 92 -4.24 3.60 -12.11
N TRP A 93 -3.62 3.30 -10.96
CA TRP A 93 -2.95 2.03 -10.70
C TRP A 93 -3.82 0.80 -11.01
N ARG A 94 -5.13 0.88 -10.74
CA ARG A 94 -6.07 -0.23 -11.01
C ARG A 94 -6.19 -0.52 -12.49
N PHE A 95 -6.24 0.52 -13.30
CA PHE A 95 -6.34 0.39 -14.75
C PHE A 95 -5.06 -0.17 -15.36
N LEU A 96 -3.92 0.17 -14.78
CA LEU A 96 -2.63 -0.37 -15.20
C LEU A 96 -2.46 -1.82 -14.75
N GLU A 97 -2.75 -2.14 -13.49
CA GLU A 97 -2.60 -3.48 -12.94
C GLU A 97 -3.53 -4.51 -13.59
N PHE A 98 -4.79 -4.16 -13.78
CA PHE A 98 -5.83 -5.09 -14.25
C PHE A 98 -6.27 -4.87 -15.70
N GLY A 99 -5.86 -3.78 -16.32
CA GLY A 99 -6.40 -3.37 -17.59
C GLY A 99 -7.84 -2.81 -17.47
N THR A 100 -8.43 -2.48 -18.60
CA THR A 100 -9.83 -2.04 -18.69
C THR A 100 -10.53 -2.77 -19.82
N SER A 101 -11.81 -3.08 -19.63
CA SER A 101 -12.65 -3.59 -20.71
C SER A 101 -13.02 -2.49 -21.72
N GLY A 102 -13.38 -2.89 -22.92
CA GLY A 102 -13.89 -1.96 -23.92
C GLY A 102 -15.17 -1.28 -23.45
N HIS A 103 -15.26 0.03 -23.68
CA HIS A 103 -16.39 0.85 -23.26
C HIS A 103 -16.66 2.00 -24.23
N PRO A 104 -17.90 2.47 -24.34
CA PRO A 104 -18.23 3.65 -25.14
C PRO A 104 -17.85 4.93 -24.38
N ILE A 105 -17.18 5.85 -25.07
CA ILE A 105 -16.95 7.22 -24.61
C ILE A 105 -17.91 8.14 -25.28
N LYS A 106 -18.72 8.87 -24.52
CA LYS A 106 -19.68 9.87 -24.98
C LYS A 106 -19.39 11.23 -24.35
N PRO A 107 -19.65 12.34 -25.04
CA PRO A 107 -19.49 13.66 -24.45
C PRO A 107 -20.49 13.82 -23.28
N LYS A 108 -20.08 14.46 -22.20
CA LYS A 108 -20.92 14.73 -21.02
C LYS A 108 -21.50 16.15 -21.04
N LEU A 109 -20.72 17.13 -21.43
CA LEU A 109 -21.07 18.55 -21.37
C LEU A 109 -21.13 19.19 -22.78
N ALA A 110 -20.38 18.66 -23.71
CA ALA A 110 -20.35 19.15 -25.09
C ALA A 110 -21.24 18.31 -26.00
N LYS A 111 -21.61 18.83 -27.18
CA LYS A 111 -22.38 18.11 -28.20
C LYS A 111 -21.55 17.00 -28.87
N MET A 112 -20.23 17.15 -28.92
CA MET A 112 -19.30 16.25 -29.59
C MET A 112 -18.02 16.10 -28.78
N LEU A 113 -17.34 14.96 -28.93
CA LEU A 113 -15.96 14.75 -28.48
C LEU A 113 -15.03 15.42 -29.49
N ALA A 114 -13.99 16.11 -29.01
CA ALA A 114 -12.89 16.62 -29.81
C ALA A 114 -11.59 15.93 -29.36
N PHE A 115 -10.86 15.36 -30.29
CA PHE A 115 -9.57 14.73 -30.04
C PHE A 115 -8.65 14.82 -31.25
N THR A 116 -7.36 14.74 -31.05
CA THR A 116 -6.38 14.75 -32.14
C THR A 116 -6.24 13.35 -32.72
N GLY A 117 -6.50 13.24 -34.04
CA GLY A 117 -6.30 12.02 -34.80
C GLY A 117 -4.82 11.64 -34.94
N LYS A 118 -4.56 10.47 -35.52
CA LYS A 118 -3.18 9.98 -35.73
C LYS A 118 -2.34 10.92 -36.63
N ASP A 119 -3.01 11.61 -37.51
CA ASP A 119 -2.40 12.52 -38.51
C ASP A 119 -2.26 13.96 -37.97
N GLY A 120 -2.52 14.18 -36.66
CA GLY A 120 -2.47 15.50 -36.04
C GLY A 120 -3.71 16.38 -36.28
N GLU A 121 -4.68 15.90 -37.04
CA GLU A 121 -5.92 16.64 -37.32
C GLU A 121 -6.92 16.54 -36.17
N GLN A 122 -7.74 17.58 -36.01
CA GLN A 122 -8.79 17.63 -35.01
C GLN A 122 -10.03 16.87 -35.49
N VAL A 123 -10.38 15.79 -34.77
CA VAL A 123 -11.52 14.93 -35.09
C VAL A 123 -12.68 15.19 -34.14
N PHE A 124 -13.90 15.29 -34.66
CA PHE A 124 -15.11 15.44 -33.86
C PHE A 124 -16.02 14.22 -34.03
N ALA A 125 -16.47 13.65 -32.91
CA ALA A 125 -17.36 12.49 -32.92
C ALA A 125 -18.47 12.60 -31.86
N LYS A 126 -19.65 12.08 -32.15
CA LYS A 126 -20.77 11.96 -31.19
C LYS A 126 -20.49 10.91 -30.10
N GLY A 127 -19.55 10.03 -30.34
CA GLY A 127 -19.07 9.00 -29.41
C GLY A 127 -18.05 8.12 -30.10
N VAL A 128 -17.16 7.50 -29.29
CA VAL A 128 -16.18 6.54 -29.79
C VAL A 128 -16.22 5.29 -28.91
N LYS A 129 -15.90 4.14 -29.47
CA LYS A 129 -15.74 2.90 -28.72
C LYS A 129 -14.26 2.75 -28.36
N HIS A 130 -13.94 2.89 -27.09
CA HIS A 130 -12.60 2.62 -26.58
C HIS A 130 -12.41 1.11 -26.48
N PRO A 131 -11.33 0.51 -27.00
CA PRO A 131 -11.12 -0.94 -26.98
C PRO A 131 -10.80 -1.50 -25.59
N GLY A 132 -10.52 -0.64 -24.64
CA GLY A 132 -9.93 -1.00 -23.35
C GLY A 132 -8.40 -0.90 -23.38
N SER A 133 -7.76 -1.19 -22.26
CA SER A 133 -6.31 -1.24 -22.11
C SER A 133 -5.86 -2.60 -21.60
N ARG A 134 -4.71 -3.06 -22.11
CA ARG A 134 -4.11 -4.30 -21.63
C ARG A 134 -3.64 -4.14 -20.18
N ALA A 135 -3.77 -5.20 -19.37
CA ALA A 135 -3.20 -5.28 -18.04
C ALA A 135 -1.66 -5.29 -18.08
N HIS A 136 -1.04 -4.55 -17.17
CA HIS A 136 0.39 -4.54 -16.90
C HIS A 136 0.63 -4.77 -15.40
N PRO A 137 0.50 -6.03 -14.90
CA PRO A 137 0.66 -6.34 -13.48
C PRO A 137 2.09 -6.05 -13.01
N HIS A 138 2.22 -5.13 -12.05
CA HIS A 138 3.51 -4.68 -11.51
C HIS A 138 3.48 -4.45 -9.99
N LEU A 139 2.30 -4.36 -9.38
CA LEU A 139 2.15 -4.16 -7.95
C LEU A 139 2.02 -5.50 -7.21
N PHE A 140 0.99 -6.27 -7.53
CA PHE A 140 0.71 -7.52 -6.81
C PHE A 140 1.71 -8.64 -7.06
N PRO A 141 2.30 -8.84 -8.25
CA PRO A 141 3.37 -9.82 -8.43
C PRO A 141 4.58 -9.53 -7.56
N ILE A 142 5.01 -8.26 -7.49
CA ILE A 142 6.13 -7.82 -6.66
C ILE A 142 5.82 -8.02 -5.18
N TRP A 143 4.63 -7.60 -4.72
CA TRP A 143 4.23 -7.82 -3.34
C TRP A 143 4.23 -9.29 -2.95
N ARG A 144 3.69 -10.18 -3.81
CA ARG A 144 3.70 -11.62 -3.55
C ARG A 144 5.10 -12.18 -3.40
N ALA A 145 6.03 -11.75 -4.25
CA ALA A 145 7.44 -12.14 -4.18
C ALA A 145 8.14 -11.62 -2.91
N LEU A 146 7.83 -10.38 -2.50
CA LEU A 146 8.44 -9.74 -1.34
C LEU A 146 7.87 -10.22 0.00
N LYS A 147 6.61 -10.64 0.04
CA LYS A 147 5.87 -10.98 1.26
C LYS A 147 6.61 -11.95 2.21
N PRO A 148 7.27 -13.03 1.77
CA PRO A 148 8.02 -13.91 2.66
C PRO A 148 9.21 -13.22 3.34
N GLN A 149 9.92 -12.35 2.61
CA GLN A 149 11.04 -11.57 3.14
C GLN A 149 10.53 -10.51 4.14
N ALA A 150 9.47 -9.79 3.78
CA ALA A 150 8.82 -8.80 4.63
C ALA A 150 8.38 -9.41 5.98
N ARG A 151 7.76 -10.59 5.93
CA ARG A 151 7.38 -11.32 7.15
C ARG A 151 8.59 -11.65 8.03
N ARG A 152 9.69 -12.14 7.44
CA ARG A 152 10.92 -12.46 8.20
C ARG A 152 11.53 -11.20 8.82
N LYS A 153 11.59 -10.09 8.06
CA LYS A 153 12.10 -8.81 8.53
C LYS A 153 11.30 -8.28 9.71
N LEU A 154 9.97 -8.29 9.61
CA LEU A 154 9.09 -7.86 10.68
C LEU A 154 9.24 -8.75 11.94
N LEU A 155 9.29 -10.07 11.76
CA LEU A 155 9.47 -11.01 12.88
C LEU A 155 10.82 -10.80 13.57
N ALA A 156 11.90 -10.57 12.82
CA ALA A 156 13.23 -10.28 13.36
C ALA A 156 13.23 -8.97 14.16
N ALA A 157 12.54 -7.94 13.70
CA ALA A 157 12.39 -6.67 14.40
C ALA A 157 11.64 -6.82 15.73
N VAL A 158 10.51 -7.54 15.73
CA VAL A 158 9.75 -7.86 16.95
C VAL A 158 10.63 -8.62 17.94
N ASN A 159 11.32 -9.69 17.50
CA ASN A 159 12.21 -10.48 18.34
C ASN A 159 13.38 -9.66 18.90
N ARG A 160 13.90 -8.67 18.16
CA ARG A 160 14.89 -7.73 18.63
C ARG A 160 14.33 -6.87 19.76
N GLY A 161 13.16 -6.30 19.57
CA GLY A 161 12.49 -5.49 20.61
C GLY A 161 12.27 -6.24 21.90
N VAL A 162 11.80 -7.49 21.80
CA VAL A 162 11.64 -8.37 22.97
C VAL A 162 12.97 -8.63 23.68
N ARG A 163 14.01 -9.01 22.92
CA ARG A 163 15.33 -9.30 23.51
C ARG A 163 15.96 -8.10 24.22
N GLU A 164 15.82 -6.90 23.67
CA GLU A 164 16.36 -5.69 24.30
C GLU A 164 15.61 -5.31 25.57
N ALA A 165 14.30 -5.49 25.58
CA ALA A 165 13.52 -5.23 26.78
C ALA A 165 13.77 -6.27 27.90
N MET A 166 14.15 -7.50 27.54
CA MET A 166 14.49 -8.54 28.52
C MET A 166 15.93 -8.43 29.10
N LYS A 167 16.81 -7.62 28.49
CA LYS A 167 18.16 -7.37 29.00
C LYS A 167 18.23 -6.31 30.10
N LYS A 168 17.17 -5.54 30.27
CA LYS A 168 16.98 -4.55 31.36
C LYS A 168 16.24 -5.18 32.53
#